data_78c6d1ab72130bd1003c5e5a4600a8dd
#
_entry.id   78c6d1ab72130bd1003c5e5a4600a8dd
#
_cell.length_a   1.000
_cell.length_b   1.000
_cell.length_c   1.000
_cell.angle_alpha   90.00
_cell.angle_beta   90.00
_cell.angle_gamma   90.00
#
_symmetry.space_group_name_H-M   'P 1'
#
loop_
_entity.id
_entity.type
_entity.pdbx_description
1 polymer ?
#
loop_
_entity_poly.entity_id
_entity_poly.type
_entity_poly.pdbx_seq_one_letter_code
_entity_poly.pdbx_strand_id
1 'polypeptide(L)' 'MTYTKEQLIEALCREWDYLCHDDPDPDDDTPEEYRLKMELLTLEDLVEETSTGEGYTLDEFMENWN' A
#
# COMPACT_ATOMS: atom_id res chain seq x y z
N MET A 1 11.06 -10.52 8.96
CA MET A 1 11.27 -9.15 9.44
C MET A 1 9.92 -8.45 9.58
N THR A 2 9.74 -7.70 10.66
CA THR A 2 8.46 -7.02 10.90
C THR A 2 8.56 -5.56 10.51
N TYR A 3 7.47 -5.05 9.96
CA TYR A 3 7.36 -3.65 9.54
C TYR A 3 6.30 -2.96 10.37
N THR A 4 6.43 -1.65 10.52
CA THR A 4 5.42 -0.87 11.22
C THR A 4 4.24 -0.59 10.30
N LYS A 5 3.11 -0.26 10.90
CA LYS A 5 1.92 0.12 10.14
C LYS A 5 2.21 1.29 9.21
N GLU A 6 2.95 2.28 9.70
CA GLU A 6 3.32 3.46 8.92
C GLU A 6 4.15 3.10 7.69
N GLN A 7 5.11 2.18 7.85
CA GLN A 7 5.92 1.72 6.73
C GLN A 7 5.07 1.07 5.65
N LEU A 8 4.12 0.23 6.06
CA LEU A 8 3.22 -0.43 5.11
C LEU A 8 2.32 0.58 4.41
N ILE A 9 1.81 1.56 5.13
CA ILE A 9 0.97 2.60 4.54
C ILE A 9 1.74 3.39 3.49
N GLU A 10 2.97 3.78 3.78
CA GLU A 10 3.80 4.50 2.82
C GLU A 10 4.07 3.68 1.57
N ALA A 11 4.40 2.42 1.74
CA ALA A 11 4.66 1.53 0.60
C ALA A 11 3.41 1.34 -0.26
N LEU A 12 2.27 1.12 0.37
CA LEU A 12 1.00 0.98 -0.34
C LEU A 12 0.61 2.26 -1.08
N CYS A 13 0.84 3.41 -0.47
CA CYS A 13 0.57 4.69 -1.12
C CYS A 13 1.45 4.91 -2.34
N ARG A 14 2.71 4.51 -2.28
CA ARG A 14 3.63 4.60 -3.42
C ARG A 14 3.20 3.70 -4.56
N GLU A 15 2.80 2.47 -4.23
CA GLU A 15 2.29 1.53 -5.24
C GLU A 15 1.04 2.10 -5.90
N TRP A 16 0.12 2.59 -5.09
CA TRP A 16 -1.13 3.15 -5.58
C TRP A 16 -0.88 4.35 -6.51
N ASP A 17 0.03 5.24 -6.11
CA ASP A 17 0.40 6.40 -6.92
C ASP A 17 1.01 5.98 -8.25
N TYR A 18 1.86 4.96 -8.23
CA TYR A 18 2.46 4.42 -9.44
C TYR A 18 1.40 3.86 -10.40
N LEU A 19 0.45 3.11 -9.86
CA LEU A 19 -0.60 2.50 -10.68
C LEU A 19 -1.59 3.51 -11.25
N CYS A 20 -1.86 4.58 -10.52
CA CYS A 20 -2.84 5.60 -10.91
C CYS A 20 -2.20 6.85 -11.51
N HIS A 21 -0.90 6.85 -11.70
CA HIS A 21 -0.13 8.00 -12.14
C HIS A 21 -0.54 8.53 -13.50
N ASP A 22 -0.72 7.63 -14.46
CA ASP A 22 -0.91 8.01 -15.86
C ASP A 22 -2.36 8.38 -16.21
N ASP A 23 -3.32 7.89 -15.46
CA ASP A 23 -4.72 8.08 -15.81
C ASP A 23 -5.60 8.15 -14.57
N PRO A 24 -5.51 9.23 -13.79
CA PRO A 24 -6.34 9.38 -12.59
C PRO A 24 -7.80 9.56 -12.99
N ASP A 25 -8.63 8.61 -12.59
CA ASP A 25 -10.06 8.68 -12.80
C ASP A 25 -10.66 9.69 -11.82
N PRO A 26 -11.54 10.61 -12.26
CA PRO A 26 -12.20 11.54 -11.33
C PRO A 26 -12.97 10.84 -10.19
N ASP A 27 -13.37 9.60 -10.40
CA ASP A 27 -14.07 8.82 -9.38
C ASP A 27 -13.14 8.10 -8.41
N ASP A 28 -11.84 8.08 -8.69
CA ASP A 28 -10.86 7.47 -7.81
C ASP A 28 -10.58 8.36 -6.60
N ASP A 29 -10.14 7.72 -5.52
CA ASP A 29 -9.75 8.44 -4.33
C ASP A 29 -8.51 9.29 -4.59
N THR A 30 -8.42 10.42 -3.91
CA THR A 30 -7.18 11.20 -3.91
C THR A 30 -6.13 10.45 -3.10
N PRO A 31 -4.82 10.75 -3.28
CA PRO A 31 -3.78 10.14 -2.46
C PRO A 31 -4.03 10.32 -0.96
N GLU A 32 -4.55 11.45 -0.56
CA GLU A 32 -4.87 11.73 0.84
C GLU A 32 -6.00 10.83 1.34
N GLU A 33 -7.05 10.66 0.55
CA GLU A 33 -8.17 9.79 0.90
C GLU A 33 -7.74 8.34 1.00
N TYR A 34 -6.90 7.89 0.07
CA TYR A 34 -6.38 6.54 0.09
C TYR A 34 -5.56 6.29 1.36
N ARG A 35 -4.69 7.24 1.71
CA ARG A 35 -3.90 7.13 2.93
C ARG A 35 -4.77 7.04 4.17
N LEU A 36 -5.83 7.86 4.24
CA LEU A 36 -6.75 7.80 5.37
C LEU A 36 -7.44 6.44 5.49
N LYS A 37 -7.80 5.85 4.36
CA LYS A 37 -8.38 4.50 4.36
C LYS A 37 -7.38 3.48 4.90
N MET A 38 -6.12 3.58 4.49
CA MET A 38 -5.09 2.67 4.96
C MET A 38 -4.84 2.83 6.46
N GLU A 39 -4.92 4.05 6.97
CA GLU A 39 -4.75 4.31 8.40
C GLU A 39 -5.86 3.69 9.25
N LEU A 40 -7.04 3.50 8.69
CA LEU A 40 -8.17 2.88 9.37
C LEU A 40 -8.05 1.35 9.43
N LEU A 41 -7.20 0.76 8.62
CA LEU A 41 -7.02 -0.68 8.58
C LEU A 41 -6.09 -1.14 9.70
N THR A 42 -6.26 -2.40 10.11
CA THR A 42 -5.31 -3.02 11.04
C THR A 42 -4.04 -3.39 10.30
N LEU A 43 -2.99 -3.73 11.05
CA LEU A 43 -1.74 -4.18 10.46
C LEU A 43 -1.96 -5.42 9.59
N GLU A 44 -2.79 -6.35 10.05
CA GLU A 44 -3.11 -7.55 9.29
C GLU A 44 -3.80 -7.23 7.97
N ASP A 45 -4.74 -6.29 8.01
CA ASP A 45 -5.45 -5.85 6.81
C ASP A 45 -4.50 -5.20 5.82
N LEU A 46 -3.55 -4.41 6.31
CA LEU A 46 -2.55 -3.78 5.46
C LEU A 46 -1.66 -4.80 4.77
N VAL A 47 -1.27 -5.84 5.49
CA VAL A 47 -0.48 -6.93 4.90
C VAL A 47 -1.26 -7.61 3.78
N GLU A 48 -2.56 -7.82 3.97
CA GLU A 48 -3.42 -8.39 2.92
C GLU A 48 -3.51 -7.48 1.70
N GLU A 49 -3.55 -6.17 1.92
CA GLU A 49 -3.59 -5.20 0.81
C GLU A 49 -2.33 -5.24 -0.05
N THR A 50 -1.20 -5.67 0.52
CA THR A 50 0.04 -5.80 -0.26
C THR A 50 -0.01 -6.97 -1.24
N SER A 51 -0.99 -7.87 -1.10
CA SER A 51 -1.13 -9.08 -1.91
C SER A 51 0.08 -10.02 -1.80
N THR A 52 0.76 -9.98 -0.66
CA THR A 52 1.91 -10.85 -0.43
C THR A 52 1.46 -12.22 0.08
N GLY A 53 2.27 -13.23 -0.17
CA GLY A 53 1.98 -14.60 0.21
C GLY A 53 3.19 -15.49 -0.03
N GLU A 54 2.95 -16.77 -0.32
CA GLU A 54 4.02 -17.73 -0.49
C GLU A 54 4.95 -17.43 -1.68
N GLY A 55 4.40 -16.89 -2.76
CA GLY A 55 5.18 -16.61 -3.94
C GLY A 55 5.75 -15.20 -4.00
N TYR A 56 5.29 -14.33 -3.11
CA TYR A 56 5.70 -12.92 -3.09
C TYR A 56 5.68 -12.47 -1.63
N THR A 57 6.84 -12.32 -1.05
CA THR A 57 6.94 -12.02 0.39
C THR A 57 6.78 -10.54 0.68
N LEU A 58 6.43 -10.23 1.91
CA LEU A 58 6.30 -8.85 2.36
C LEU A 58 7.63 -8.11 2.22
N ASP A 59 8.75 -8.79 2.47
CA ASP A 59 10.08 -8.21 2.30
C ASP A 59 10.30 -7.75 0.86
N GLU A 60 9.90 -8.56 -0.12
CA GLU A 60 10.01 -8.19 -1.53
C GLU A 60 9.15 -6.99 -1.87
N PHE A 61 7.93 -6.96 -1.35
CA PHE A 61 7.04 -5.82 -1.55
C PHE A 61 7.68 -4.54 -1.00
N MET A 62 8.22 -4.60 0.21
CA MET A 62 8.84 -3.43 0.82
C MET A 62 10.08 -2.97 0.08
N GLU A 63 10.86 -3.88 -0.47
CA GLU A 63 12.01 -3.51 -1.28
C GLU A 63 11.62 -2.76 -2.54
N ASN A 64 10.49 -3.14 -3.14
CA ASN A 64 10.02 -2.50 -4.37
C ASN A 64 9.45 -1.11 -4.13
N TRP A 65 8.82 -0.89 -3.00
CA TRP A 65 8.03 0.32 -2.76
C TRP A 65 8.50 1.20 -1.61
N ASN A 66 9.60 0.84 -1.00
CA ASN A 66 10.09 1.61 0.14
C ASN A 66 11.37 2.39 -0.18
#